data_a225237cb4c46c38211b68cd2faade0f
#
_entry.id   a225237cb4c46c38211b68cd2faade0f
#
_cell.length_a   1.000
_cell.length_b   1.000
_cell.length_c   1.000
_cell.angle_alpha   90.00
_cell.angle_beta   90.00
_cell.angle_gamma   90.00
#
_symmetry.space_group_name_H-M   'P 1'
#
loop_
_entity.id
_entity.type
_entity.pdbx_description
1 polymer ?
#
loop_
_entity_poly.entity_id
_entity_poly.type
_entity_poly.pdbx_seq_one_letter_code
_entity_poly.pdbx_strand_id
1 'polypeptide(L)'
;MRLTASVLALAAALAIPGAPRAAELRGVVELFTSQGCSSCPPADRYLAELAKDPSLVVLSWPVDYWDYIGWKDTFASPGFTARQKAYAAVRRDDQVYTPQAVIDGVTHAVGNDRDVVQDAIAANGKTLNCALTMTDRDGKIGIDVAPKANASGSATLWLLRVLRTANVAIGRGENKGRSITYTNVVREAIAVGEWSGGAAHFDAARPKLAEGEALIAVLQTGTAAKPGAILGAAKE
;
A
#
# COMPACT_ATOMS: atom_id res chain seq x y z
N MET A 1 -52.41 -10.62 56.71
CA MET A 1 -51.58 -11.29 55.70
C MET A 1 -51.49 -10.38 54.44
N ARG A 2 -50.36 -9.72 54.24
CA ARG A 2 -50.10 -8.90 53.05
C ARG A 2 -49.06 -9.65 52.18
N LEU A 3 -49.48 -10.07 50.98
CA LEU A 3 -48.62 -10.65 49.99
C LEU A 3 -47.93 -9.55 49.22
N THR A 4 -46.60 -9.53 49.29
CA THR A 4 -45.76 -8.66 48.44
C THR A 4 -45.34 -9.45 47.22
N ALA A 5 -45.82 -9.04 46.06
CA ALA A 5 -45.43 -9.59 44.77
C ALA A 5 -44.11 -8.93 44.28
N SER A 6 -43.04 -9.69 44.23
CA SER A 6 -41.76 -9.28 43.64
C SER A 6 -41.82 -9.40 42.12
N VAL A 7 -41.71 -8.27 41.44
CA VAL A 7 -41.57 -8.20 39.96
C VAL A 7 -40.09 -8.39 39.59
N LEU A 8 -39.78 -9.51 38.98
CA LEU A 8 -38.44 -9.78 38.41
C LEU A 8 -38.37 -9.06 37.01
N ALA A 9 -37.58 -8.00 36.92
CA ALA A 9 -37.30 -7.36 35.65
C ALA A 9 -36.19 -8.11 34.91
N LEU A 10 -36.55 -8.78 33.81
CA LEU A 10 -35.63 -9.48 32.92
C LEU A 10 -34.97 -8.43 31.98
N ALA A 11 -33.73 -8.05 32.24
CA ALA A 11 -32.96 -7.17 31.35
C ALA A 11 -32.48 -7.98 30.13
N ALA A 12 -33.12 -7.78 28.98
CA ALA A 12 -32.64 -8.31 27.69
C ALA A 12 -31.40 -7.51 27.25
N ALA A 13 -30.23 -8.11 27.30
CA ALA A 13 -29.00 -7.56 26.74
C ALA A 13 -29.12 -7.61 25.19
N LEU A 14 -29.35 -6.47 24.55
CA LEU A 14 -29.24 -6.30 23.12
C LEU A 14 -27.78 -6.48 22.68
N ALA A 15 -27.46 -7.60 22.07
CA ALA A 15 -26.18 -7.82 21.41
C ALA A 15 -26.08 -6.87 20.20
N ILE A 16 -25.25 -5.82 20.33
CA ILE A 16 -24.92 -4.95 19.20
C ILE A 16 -24.06 -5.78 18.25
N PRO A 17 -24.49 -5.99 16.98
CA PRO A 17 -23.64 -6.67 16.01
C PRO A 17 -22.33 -5.88 15.88
N GLY A 18 -21.19 -6.54 16.17
CA GLY A 18 -19.88 -5.93 16.05
C GLY A 18 -19.69 -5.43 14.60
N ALA A 19 -19.18 -4.21 14.44
CA ALA A 19 -18.78 -3.69 13.13
C ALA A 19 -17.80 -4.70 12.48
N PRO A 20 -17.85 -4.90 11.16
CA PRO A 20 -16.93 -5.82 10.47
C PRO A 20 -15.50 -5.38 10.78
N ARG A 21 -14.76 -6.25 11.44
CA ARG A 21 -13.35 -6.03 11.74
C ARG A 21 -12.60 -6.03 10.42
N ALA A 22 -11.93 -4.92 10.07
CA ALA A 22 -11.06 -4.88 8.91
C ALA A 22 -10.09 -6.06 8.96
N ALA A 23 -9.85 -6.72 7.82
CA ALA A 23 -8.91 -7.83 7.75
C ALA A 23 -7.53 -7.36 8.24
N GLU A 24 -6.88 -8.17 9.08
CA GLU A 24 -5.54 -7.85 9.54
C GLU A 24 -4.59 -7.83 8.35
N LEU A 25 -3.83 -6.75 8.21
CA LEU A 25 -2.87 -6.57 7.13
C LEU A 25 -1.76 -7.63 7.22
N ARG A 26 -1.52 -8.36 6.13
CA ARG A 26 -0.49 -9.39 6.00
C ARG A 26 0.73 -8.93 5.21
N GLY A 27 0.60 -7.93 4.36
CA GLY A 27 1.70 -7.45 3.52
C GLY A 27 1.38 -6.20 2.73
N VAL A 28 2.43 -5.49 2.37
CA VAL A 28 2.43 -4.40 1.40
C VAL A 28 3.38 -4.76 0.28
N VAL A 29 2.88 -4.80 -0.97
CA VAL A 29 3.66 -5.15 -2.16
C VAL A 29 3.75 -3.92 -3.06
N GLU A 30 4.96 -3.43 -3.28
CA GLU A 30 5.29 -2.34 -4.18
C GLU A 30 5.91 -2.91 -5.46
N LEU A 31 5.20 -2.85 -6.59
CA LEU A 31 5.70 -3.32 -7.87
C LEU A 31 6.28 -2.16 -8.69
N PHE A 32 7.58 -2.16 -8.89
CA PHE A 32 8.26 -1.29 -9.85
C PHE A 32 8.15 -1.92 -11.23
N THR A 33 7.44 -1.25 -12.13
CA THR A 33 7.03 -1.72 -13.45
C THR A 33 7.18 -0.63 -14.49
N SER A 34 7.01 -0.95 -15.77
CA SER A 34 6.95 0.04 -16.85
C SER A 34 6.15 -0.48 -18.04
N GLN A 35 5.42 0.42 -18.70
CA GLN A 35 4.75 0.15 -19.97
C GLN A 35 5.75 -0.23 -21.08
N GLY A 36 7.01 0.22 -20.97
CA GLY A 36 8.08 -0.10 -21.91
C GLY A 36 8.72 -1.48 -21.71
N CYS A 37 8.59 -2.07 -20.53
CA CYS A 37 9.25 -3.31 -20.14
C CYS A 37 8.48 -4.54 -20.63
N SER A 38 9.05 -5.36 -21.54
CA SER A 38 8.37 -6.53 -22.13
C SER A 38 8.15 -7.69 -21.16
N SER A 39 8.95 -7.79 -20.08
CA SER A 39 8.82 -8.80 -19.01
C SER A 39 7.86 -8.37 -17.88
N CYS A 40 7.37 -7.13 -17.87
CA CYS A 40 6.52 -6.60 -16.80
C CYS A 40 5.06 -7.10 -16.84
N PRO A 41 4.39 -7.30 -17.98
CA PRO A 41 2.96 -7.60 -17.99
C PRO A 41 2.52 -8.84 -17.18
N PRO A 42 3.31 -9.91 -17.03
CA PRO A 42 2.97 -11.01 -16.13
C PRO A 42 2.91 -10.58 -14.64
N ALA A 43 3.83 -9.69 -14.22
CA ALA A 43 3.87 -9.16 -12.85
C ALA A 43 2.70 -8.20 -12.60
N ASP A 44 2.34 -7.35 -13.56
CA ASP A 44 1.18 -6.45 -13.45
C ASP A 44 -0.12 -7.25 -13.28
N ARG A 45 -0.29 -8.36 -14.01
CA ARG A 45 -1.43 -9.26 -13.81
C ARG A 45 -1.42 -9.93 -12.45
N TYR A 46 -0.26 -10.36 -11.99
CA TYR A 46 -0.14 -10.99 -10.67
C TYR A 46 -0.43 -9.98 -9.55
N LEU A 47 0.01 -8.74 -9.69
CA LEU A 47 -0.35 -7.69 -8.73
C LEU A 47 -1.87 -7.48 -8.67
N ALA A 48 -2.57 -7.54 -9.81
CA ALA A 48 -4.03 -7.45 -9.85
C ALA A 48 -4.72 -8.65 -9.16
N GLU A 49 -4.11 -9.83 -9.18
CA GLU A 49 -4.59 -10.98 -8.41
C GLU A 49 -4.38 -10.77 -6.91
N LEU A 50 -3.19 -10.31 -6.49
CA LEU A 50 -2.89 -9.98 -5.09
C LEU A 50 -3.81 -8.90 -4.54
N ALA A 51 -4.22 -7.93 -5.36
CA ALA A 51 -5.14 -6.86 -4.96
C ALA A 51 -6.52 -7.35 -4.51
N LYS A 52 -6.92 -8.57 -4.88
CA LYS A 52 -8.19 -9.19 -4.48
C LYS A 52 -8.18 -9.67 -3.03
N ASP A 53 -7.00 -9.86 -2.44
CA ASP A 53 -6.85 -10.20 -1.03
C ASP A 53 -7.03 -8.93 -0.18
N PRO A 54 -8.08 -8.85 0.65
CA PRO A 54 -8.32 -7.68 1.49
C PRO A 54 -7.22 -7.45 2.54
N SER A 55 -6.45 -8.48 2.86
CA SER A 55 -5.33 -8.41 3.81
C SER A 55 -4.02 -7.92 3.18
N LEU A 56 -3.99 -7.61 1.88
CA LEU A 56 -2.83 -7.05 1.20
C LEU A 56 -3.10 -5.61 0.74
N VAL A 57 -2.07 -4.79 0.82
CA VAL A 57 -1.99 -3.52 0.11
C VAL A 57 -1.00 -3.69 -1.03
N VAL A 58 -1.43 -3.43 -2.26
CA VAL A 58 -0.57 -3.52 -3.45
C VAL A 58 -0.51 -2.18 -4.17
N LEU A 59 0.67 -1.83 -4.67
CA LEU A 59 0.97 -0.54 -5.28
C LEU A 59 1.79 -0.74 -6.56
N SER A 60 1.40 -0.12 -7.67
CA SER A 60 2.23 -0.01 -8.87
C SER A 60 3.01 1.30 -8.86
N TRP A 61 4.33 1.21 -9.04
CA TRP A 61 5.25 2.33 -9.14
C TRP A 61 5.90 2.34 -10.53
N PRO A 62 5.30 3.01 -11.54
CA PRO A 62 5.85 3.04 -12.88
C PRO A 62 7.15 3.85 -12.96
N VAL A 63 8.21 3.21 -13.46
CA VAL A 63 9.55 3.80 -13.58
C VAL A 63 9.78 4.33 -15.00
N ASP A 64 10.60 5.38 -15.13
CA ASP A 64 10.80 6.13 -16.38
C ASP A 64 12.05 5.72 -17.18
N TYR A 65 12.91 4.85 -16.62
CA TYR A 65 14.15 4.49 -17.31
C TYR A 65 13.99 3.55 -18.51
N TRP A 66 12.75 3.18 -18.87
CA TRP A 66 12.41 2.47 -20.12
C TRP A 66 11.90 3.38 -21.22
N ASP A 67 11.69 4.68 -20.97
CA ASP A 67 11.09 5.62 -21.94
C ASP A 67 11.91 5.79 -23.22
N TYR A 68 13.20 5.48 -23.18
CA TYR A 68 14.12 5.58 -24.33
C TYR A 68 13.85 4.55 -25.44
N ILE A 69 13.08 3.48 -25.18
CA ILE A 69 12.80 2.41 -26.15
C ILE A 69 11.65 2.75 -27.11
N GLY A 70 11.25 4.02 -27.20
CA GLY A 70 10.27 4.51 -28.18
C GLY A 70 8.82 4.56 -27.69
N TRP A 71 8.56 4.27 -26.41
CA TRP A 71 7.28 4.47 -25.75
C TRP A 71 7.50 5.15 -24.40
N LYS A 72 6.89 6.32 -24.23
CA LYS A 72 6.91 7.03 -22.95
C LYS A 72 5.78 6.49 -22.07
N ASP A 73 6.13 5.95 -20.89
CA ASP A 73 5.15 5.47 -19.92
C ASP A 73 4.32 6.65 -19.40
N THR A 74 3.00 6.55 -19.57
CA THR A 74 2.05 7.63 -19.24
C THR A 74 1.86 7.84 -17.74
N PHE A 75 2.36 6.93 -16.91
CA PHE A 75 2.27 6.98 -15.46
C PHE A 75 3.63 7.10 -14.76
N ALA A 76 4.73 6.94 -15.49
CA ALA A 76 6.07 6.98 -14.93
C ALA A 76 6.43 8.34 -14.32
N SER A 77 7.27 8.27 -13.31
CA SER A 77 7.83 9.44 -12.65
C SER A 77 9.29 9.21 -12.26
N PRO A 78 10.18 10.21 -12.47
CA PRO A 78 11.55 10.17 -11.95
C PRO A 78 11.60 9.93 -10.44
N GLY A 79 10.61 10.40 -9.69
CA GLY A 79 10.48 10.17 -8.25
C GLY A 79 10.28 8.69 -7.90
N PHE A 80 9.59 7.92 -8.75
CA PHE A 80 9.38 6.48 -8.53
C PHE A 80 10.66 5.68 -8.84
N THR A 81 11.39 6.06 -9.90
CA THR A 81 12.73 5.54 -10.17
C THR A 81 13.69 5.85 -9.02
N ALA A 82 13.64 7.06 -8.46
CA ALA A 82 14.45 7.44 -7.31
C ALA A 82 14.10 6.59 -6.06
N ARG A 83 12.80 6.33 -5.81
CA ARG A 83 12.35 5.44 -4.72
C ARG A 83 12.90 4.03 -4.88
N GLN A 84 12.85 3.44 -6.08
CA GLN A 84 13.43 2.12 -6.36
C GLN A 84 14.93 2.07 -6.07
N LYS A 85 15.67 3.06 -6.57
CA LYS A 85 17.12 3.19 -6.32
C LYS A 85 17.44 3.38 -4.85
N ALA A 86 16.62 4.13 -4.11
CA ALA A 86 16.77 4.33 -2.69
C ALA A 86 16.63 3.01 -1.90
N TYR A 87 15.69 2.14 -2.28
CA TYR A 87 15.60 0.79 -1.72
C TYR A 87 16.87 -0.04 -1.97
N ALA A 88 17.39 -0.05 -3.19
CA ALA A 88 18.62 -0.78 -3.53
C ALA A 88 19.82 -0.27 -2.70
N ALA A 89 19.93 1.06 -2.55
CA ALA A 89 20.98 1.67 -1.74
C ALA A 89 20.87 1.31 -0.25
N VAL A 90 19.66 1.25 0.32
CA VAL A 90 19.43 0.83 1.71
C VAL A 90 19.80 -0.64 1.91
N ARG A 91 19.42 -1.52 0.98
CA ARG A 91 19.76 -2.94 1.01
C ARG A 91 21.26 -3.21 0.72
N ARG A 92 21.95 -2.26 0.08
CA ARG A 92 23.38 -2.39 -0.35
C ARG A 92 23.58 -3.55 -1.33
N ASP A 93 22.61 -3.77 -2.22
CA ASP A 93 22.63 -4.86 -3.21
C ASP A 93 22.69 -4.35 -4.66
N ASP A 94 22.53 -3.04 -4.87
CA ASP A 94 22.49 -2.36 -6.17
C ASP A 94 21.49 -2.97 -7.16
N GLN A 95 20.53 -3.78 -6.67
CA GLN A 95 19.56 -4.47 -7.50
C GLN A 95 18.41 -3.53 -7.89
N VAL A 96 18.48 -2.99 -9.11
CA VAL A 96 17.44 -2.16 -9.74
C VAL A 96 17.08 -2.81 -11.08
N TYR A 97 15.86 -3.33 -11.18
CA TYR A 97 15.34 -4.02 -12.37
C TYR A 97 13.82 -3.94 -12.43
N THR A 98 13.23 -4.30 -13.56
CA THR A 98 11.78 -4.49 -13.70
C THR A 98 11.46 -5.82 -14.38
N PRO A 99 10.35 -6.47 -13.95
CA PRO A 99 9.48 -6.13 -12.84
C PRO A 99 10.10 -6.47 -11.49
N GLN A 100 10.18 -5.51 -10.56
CA GLN A 100 10.68 -5.76 -9.21
C GLN A 100 9.56 -5.53 -8.20
N ALA A 101 9.23 -6.56 -7.41
CA ALA A 101 8.38 -6.44 -6.25
C ALA A 101 9.25 -6.16 -5.00
N VAL A 102 8.91 -5.12 -4.24
CA VAL A 102 9.45 -4.89 -2.90
C VAL A 102 8.35 -5.19 -1.90
N ILE A 103 8.64 -6.08 -0.96
CA ILE A 103 7.68 -6.58 0.01
C ILE A 103 7.99 -5.97 1.38
N ASP A 104 7.00 -5.30 1.96
CA ASP A 104 7.03 -4.62 3.26
C ASP A 104 8.23 -3.66 3.44
N GLY A 105 8.79 -3.16 2.32
CA GLY A 105 9.97 -2.30 2.33
C GLY A 105 11.27 -3.01 2.72
N VAL A 106 11.27 -4.34 2.87
CA VAL A 106 12.39 -5.14 3.42
C VAL A 106 13.08 -5.98 2.38
N THR A 107 12.34 -6.84 1.68
CA THR A 107 12.89 -7.77 0.69
C THR A 107 12.39 -7.44 -0.71
N HIS A 108 13.06 -7.98 -1.72
CA HIS A 108 12.60 -7.84 -3.09
C HIS A 108 12.64 -9.19 -3.83
N ALA A 109 11.83 -9.29 -4.87
CA ALA A 109 11.75 -10.44 -5.76
C ALA A 109 11.46 -10.00 -7.20
N VAL A 110 11.69 -10.89 -8.16
CA VAL A 110 11.14 -10.70 -9.51
C VAL A 110 9.61 -10.73 -9.41
N GLY A 111 8.95 -9.67 -9.89
CA GLY A 111 7.53 -9.39 -9.58
C GLY A 111 6.53 -10.46 -10.05
N ASN A 112 6.91 -11.34 -10.97
CA ASN A 112 6.08 -12.47 -11.42
C ASN A 112 6.53 -13.83 -10.86
N ASP A 113 7.54 -13.86 -10.01
CA ASP A 113 7.91 -15.08 -9.27
C ASP A 113 6.98 -15.24 -8.07
N ARG A 114 5.89 -15.98 -8.31
CA ARG A 114 4.76 -16.09 -7.36
C ARG A 114 5.18 -16.69 -6.03
N ASP A 115 5.97 -17.74 -6.08
CA ASP A 115 6.38 -18.49 -4.88
C ASP A 115 7.27 -17.61 -4.00
N VAL A 116 8.28 -16.98 -4.59
CA VAL A 116 9.19 -16.09 -3.86
C VAL A 116 8.46 -14.88 -3.28
N VAL A 117 7.51 -14.29 -4.03
CA VAL A 117 6.69 -13.16 -3.54
C VAL A 117 5.80 -13.61 -2.35
N GLN A 118 5.14 -14.77 -2.44
CA GLN A 118 4.29 -15.30 -1.35
C GLN A 118 5.12 -15.64 -0.11
N ASP A 119 6.28 -16.28 -0.29
CA ASP A 119 7.19 -16.59 0.81
C ASP A 119 7.67 -15.31 1.51
N ALA A 120 8.00 -14.27 0.73
CA ALA A 120 8.41 -12.99 1.28
C ALA A 120 7.27 -12.29 2.05
N ILE A 121 6.02 -12.33 1.55
CA ILE A 121 4.84 -11.81 2.28
C ILE A 121 4.68 -12.56 3.61
N ALA A 122 4.80 -13.89 3.60
CA ALA A 122 4.68 -14.69 4.82
C ALA A 122 5.80 -14.41 5.83
N ALA A 123 7.03 -14.24 5.35
CA ALA A 123 8.20 -14.02 6.21
C ALA A 123 8.22 -12.61 6.81
N ASN A 124 7.84 -11.59 6.03
CA ASN A 124 7.97 -10.18 6.42
C ASN A 124 6.76 -9.64 7.20
N GLY A 125 5.63 -10.33 7.23
CA GLY A 125 4.40 -9.84 7.90
C GLY A 125 4.59 -9.45 9.37
N LYS A 126 5.70 -9.85 10.00
CA LYS A 126 6.09 -9.42 11.36
C LYS A 126 6.50 -7.95 11.44
N THR A 127 6.87 -7.31 10.33
CA THR A 127 7.20 -5.88 10.29
C THR A 127 5.96 -5.00 10.44
N LEU A 128 4.78 -5.52 10.05
CA LEU A 128 3.50 -4.81 10.12
C LEU A 128 2.97 -4.80 11.57
N ASN A 129 3.60 -3.98 12.39
CA ASN A 129 3.36 -3.89 13.83
C ASN A 129 2.54 -2.66 14.25
N CYS A 130 2.00 -1.90 13.29
CA CYS A 130 1.07 -0.80 13.51
C CYS A 130 -0.23 -1.04 12.72
N ALA A 131 -1.37 -0.99 13.41
CA ALA A 131 -2.65 -0.91 12.73
C ALA A 131 -2.91 0.56 12.35
N LEU A 132 -3.31 0.79 11.11
CA LEU A 132 -3.75 2.08 10.62
C LEU A 132 -5.25 2.04 10.34
N THR A 133 -5.95 3.13 10.67
CA THR A 133 -7.32 3.37 10.23
C THR A 133 -7.42 4.73 9.58
N MET A 134 -8.25 4.84 8.55
CA MET A 134 -8.49 6.10 7.85
C MET A 134 -9.96 6.49 8.03
N THR A 135 -10.20 7.77 8.26
CA THR A 135 -11.55 8.36 8.35
C THR A 135 -11.61 9.61 7.50
N ASP A 136 -12.70 9.76 6.74
CA ASP A 136 -12.97 10.97 5.97
C ASP A 136 -13.96 11.84 6.74
N ARG A 137 -13.56 13.06 7.06
CA ARG A 137 -14.41 14.03 7.76
C ARG A 137 -14.11 15.46 7.29
N ASP A 138 -15.14 16.15 6.84
CA ASP A 138 -15.10 17.60 6.58
C ASP A 138 -13.94 18.05 5.67
N GLY A 139 -13.64 17.27 4.61
CA GLY A 139 -12.56 17.57 3.67
C GLY A 139 -11.16 17.26 4.19
N LYS A 140 -11.06 16.50 5.28
CA LYS A 140 -9.81 15.99 5.83
C LYS A 140 -9.82 14.47 5.88
N ILE A 141 -8.63 13.91 5.80
CA ILE A 141 -8.37 12.50 6.08
C ILE A 141 -7.71 12.40 7.44
N GLY A 142 -8.45 11.89 8.43
CA GLY A 142 -7.89 11.50 9.71
C GLY A 142 -7.24 10.12 9.60
N ILE A 143 -6.03 9.96 10.11
CA ILE A 143 -5.30 8.69 10.10
C ILE A 143 -4.86 8.39 11.53
N ASP A 144 -5.41 7.32 12.10
CA ASP A 144 -5.02 6.83 13.40
C ASP A 144 -3.97 5.73 13.27
N VAL A 145 -2.92 5.83 14.06
CA VAL A 145 -1.86 4.82 14.19
C VAL A 145 -1.98 4.17 15.56
N ALA A 146 -2.27 2.87 15.58
CA ALA A 146 -2.33 2.05 16.79
C ALA A 146 -1.21 1.01 16.77
N PRO A 147 -0.09 1.23 17.49
CA PRO A 147 1.01 0.30 17.52
C PRO A 147 0.62 -0.97 18.28
N LYS A 148 1.08 -2.12 17.80
CA LYS A 148 1.08 -3.38 18.55
C LYS A 148 2.17 -3.33 19.63
N ALA A 149 2.13 -4.23 20.59
CA ALA A 149 3.19 -4.35 21.60
C ALA A 149 4.56 -4.44 20.92
N ASN A 150 5.53 -3.65 21.39
CA ASN A 150 6.90 -3.54 20.90
C ASN A 150 7.09 -2.75 19.57
N ALA A 151 6.08 -2.10 19.03
CA ALA A 151 6.30 -1.13 17.96
C ALA A 151 7.02 0.11 18.50
N SER A 152 8.20 0.40 18.00
CA SER A 152 9.04 1.53 18.44
C SER A 152 9.84 2.09 17.28
N GLY A 153 10.42 3.28 17.46
CA GLY A 153 11.23 3.95 16.46
C GLY A 153 10.51 5.14 15.84
N SER A 154 11.06 5.64 14.74
CA SER A 154 10.48 6.73 13.96
C SER A 154 10.10 6.25 12.57
N ALA A 155 9.01 6.80 12.05
CA ALA A 155 8.50 6.47 10.71
C ALA A 155 7.80 7.69 10.10
N THR A 156 7.82 7.79 8.80
CA THR A 156 7.03 8.79 8.08
C THR A 156 5.68 8.18 7.71
N LEU A 157 4.60 8.92 7.99
CA LEU A 157 3.28 8.60 7.51
C LEU A 157 3.08 9.20 6.12
N TRP A 158 2.81 8.35 5.15
CA TRP A 158 2.54 8.71 3.76
C TRP A 158 1.07 8.56 3.45
N LEU A 159 0.51 9.52 2.73
CA LEU A 159 -0.80 9.42 2.07
C LEU A 159 -0.56 9.32 0.56
N LEU A 160 -0.92 8.19 -0.01
CA LEU A 160 -0.75 7.91 -1.43
C LEU A 160 -2.08 8.12 -2.16
N ARG A 161 -2.06 8.88 -3.25
CA ARG A 161 -3.16 8.93 -4.21
C ARG A 161 -2.88 7.90 -5.30
N VAL A 162 -3.78 6.96 -5.50
CA VAL A 162 -3.63 5.86 -6.44
C VAL A 162 -4.80 5.82 -7.42
N LEU A 163 -4.52 5.49 -8.69
CA LEU A 163 -5.55 5.13 -9.66
C LEU A 163 -5.80 3.61 -9.53
N ARG A 164 -7.01 3.23 -9.11
CA ARG A 164 -7.35 1.83 -8.77
C ARG A 164 -7.12 0.89 -9.94
N THR A 165 -7.51 1.31 -11.14
CA THR A 165 -7.35 0.51 -12.36
C THR A 165 -7.11 1.42 -13.54
N ALA A 166 -6.12 1.08 -14.36
CA ALA A 166 -5.85 1.78 -15.61
C ALA A 166 -5.59 0.78 -16.73
N ASN A 167 -6.31 0.90 -17.84
CA ASN A 167 -6.04 0.12 -19.05
C ASN A 167 -5.35 1.01 -20.07
N VAL A 168 -4.18 0.58 -20.57
CA VAL A 168 -3.35 1.35 -21.50
C VAL A 168 -3.08 0.53 -22.76
N ALA A 169 -3.51 1.07 -23.89
CA ALA A 169 -3.13 0.55 -25.20
C ALA A 169 -1.72 1.06 -25.58
N ILE A 170 -0.77 0.15 -25.70
CA ILE A 170 0.64 0.46 -25.98
C ILE A 170 0.84 0.58 -27.49
N GLY A 171 1.16 1.78 -27.95
CA GLY A 171 1.28 2.09 -29.39
C GLY A 171 2.65 1.82 -30.00
N ARG A 172 3.72 1.76 -29.17
CA ARG A 172 5.12 1.61 -29.61
C ARG A 172 5.94 0.84 -28.59
N GLY A 173 7.23 0.60 -28.88
CA GLY A 173 8.17 -0.12 -28.01
C GLY A 173 7.93 -1.61 -27.98
N GLU A 174 8.53 -2.32 -27.03
CA GLU A 174 8.51 -3.79 -26.94
C GLU A 174 7.10 -4.37 -26.64
N ASN A 175 6.22 -3.60 -26.03
CA ASN A 175 4.84 -4.00 -25.76
C ASN A 175 3.84 -3.50 -26.82
N LYS A 176 4.30 -3.02 -27.99
CA LYS A 176 3.44 -2.51 -29.05
C LYS A 176 2.29 -3.47 -29.37
N GLY A 177 1.07 -2.92 -29.47
CA GLY A 177 -0.16 -3.64 -29.82
C GLY A 177 -0.79 -4.39 -28.64
N ARG A 178 -0.19 -4.34 -27.43
CA ARG A 178 -0.80 -4.89 -26.22
C ARG A 178 -1.67 -3.85 -25.53
N SER A 179 -2.72 -4.31 -24.88
CA SER A 179 -3.49 -3.55 -23.91
C SER A 179 -3.20 -4.11 -22.51
N ILE A 180 -2.66 -3.28 -21.61
CA ILE A 180 -2.17 -3.73 -20.30
C ILE A 180 -2.98 -3.01 -19.22
N THR A 181 -3.47 -3.79 -18.26
CA THR A 181 -4.19 -3.26 -17.09
C THR A 181 -3.24 -3.18 -15.90
N TYR A 182 -3.17 -2.00 -15.33
CA TYR A 182 -2.40 -1.68 -14.12
C TYR A 182 -3.33 -1.52 -12.93
N THR A 183 -2.85 -1.87 -11.74
CA THR A 183 -3.64 -1.85 -10.50
C THR A 183 -2.98 -0.95 -9.46
N ASN A 184 -3.77 -0.10 -8.80
CA ASN A 184 -3.32 0.83 -7.76
C ASN A 184 -2.06 1.61 -8.17
N VAL A 185 -2.15 2.25 -9.35
CA VAL A 185 -1.03 3.05 -9.88
C VAL A 185 -0.83 4.29 -9.03
N VAL A 186 0.30 4.40 -8.37
CA VAL A 186 0.61 5.58 -7.56
C VAL A 186 0.71 6.81 -8.46
N ARG A 187 -0.02 7.86 -8.10
CA ARG A 187 -0.03 9.16 -8.79
C ARG A 187 0.71 10.22 -7.99
N GLU A 188 0.65 10.11 -6.67
CA GLU A 188 1.26 11.06 -5.76
C GLU A 188 1.54 10.40 -4.41
N ALA A 189 2.63 10.80 -3.75
CA ALA A 189 2.97 10.40 -2.39
C ALA A 189 3.19 11.66 -1.54
N ILE A 190 2.36 11.87 -0.54
CA ILE A 190 2.35 13.05 0.32
C ILE A 190 2.84 12.63 1.70
N ALA A 191 3.90 13.26 2.20
CA ALA A 191 4.31 13.09 3.59
C ALA A 191 3.34 13.85 4.49
N VAL A 192 2.63 13.12 5.36
CA VAL A 192 1.63 13.69 6.29
C VAL A 192 2.29 14.14 7.58
N GLY A 193 3.22 13.34 8.10
CA GLY A 193 3.92 13.64 9.35
C GLY A 193 4.88 12.54 9.77
N GLU A 194 5.62 12.83 10.84
CA GLU A 194 6.57 11.90 11.45
C GLU A 194 5.93 11.25 12.69
N TRP A 195 5.94 9.93 12.71
CA TRP A 195 5.54 9.13 13.87
C TRP A 195 6.78 8.78 14.69
N SER A 196 6.70 8.97 16.02
CA SER A 196 7.81 8.74 16.95
C SER A 196 7.53 7.65 17.99
N GLY A 197 6.62 6.74 17.68
CA GLY A 197 6.17 5.70 18.62
C GLY A 197 4.85 6.06 19.31
N GLY A 198 4.19 5.04 19.87
CA GLY A 198 2.92 5.21 20.57
C GLY A 198 1.70 5.37 19.63
N ALA A 199 0.52 5.44 20.24
CA ALA A 199 -0.70 5.76 19.51
C ALA A 199 -0.66 7.22 19.06
N ALA A 200 -1.05 7.49 17.82
CA ALA A 200 -1.01 8.83 17.24
C ALA A 200 -2.17 9.06 16.28
N HIS A 201 -2.54 10.33 16.12
CA HIS A 201 -3.52 10.77 15.15
C HIS A 201 -2.91 11.85 14.25
N PHE A 202 -3.18 11.74 12.95
CA PHE A 202 -2.72 12.69 11.94
C PHE A 202 -3.90 13.18 11.11
N ASP A 203 -3.94 14.47 10.84
CA ASP A 203 -4.87 15.08 9.89
C ASP A 203 -4.13 15.49 8.61
N ALA A 204 -4.63 15.05 7.48
CA ALA A 204 -4.19 15.50 6.15
C ALA A 204 -5.33 16.20 5.43
N ALA A 205 -5.05 17.24 4.66
CA ALA A 205 -6.03 17.77 3.73
C ALA A 205 -6.42 16.67 2.72
N ARG A 206 -7.73 16.48 2.46
CA ARG A 206 -8.18 15.51 1.46
C ARG A 206 -7.73 15.97 0.06
N PRO A 207 -6.89 15.20 -0.65
CA PRO A 207 -6.56 15.52 -2.04
C PRO A 207 -7.81 15.46 -2.91
N LYS A 208 -7.86 16.31 -3.95
CA LYS A 208 -8.90 16.19 -4.97
C LYS A 208 -8.64 14.91 -5.77
N LEU A 209 -9.55 13.97 -5.70
CA LEU A 209 -9.47 12.71 -6.45
C LEU A 209 -10.14 12.86 -7.82
N ALA A 210 -9.50 12.29 -8.84
CA ALA A 210 -10.14 12.04 -10.13
C ALA A 210 -11.00 10.77 -10.04
N GLU A 211 -11.81 10.54 -11.07
CA GLU A 211 -12.59 9.30 -11.18
C GLU A 211 -11.68 8.08 -11.16
N GLY A 212 -12.05 7.07 -10.38
CA GLY A 212 -11.29 5.84 -10.22
C GLY A 212 -10.07 5.95 -9.30
N GLU A 213 -9.77 7.12 -8.73
CA GLU A 213 -8.71 7.26 -7.73
C GLU A 213 -9.20 6.93 -6.31
N ALA A 214 -8.24 6.60 -5.46
CA ALA A 214 -8.43 6.29 -4.04
C ALA A 214 -7.22 6.73 -3.23
N LEU A 215 -7.35 6.66 -1.91
CA LEU A 215 -6.27 6.94 -0.97
C LEU A 215 -5.80 5.66 -0.28
N ILE A 216 -4.49 5.59 -0.06
CA ILE A 216 -3.83 4.54 0.73
C ILE A 216 -2.87 5.23 1.69
N ALA A 217 -2.98 4.92 2.98
CA ALA A 217 -2.01 5.37 3.98
C ALA A 217 -0.94 4.29 4.18
N VAL A 218 0.33 4.71 4.29
CA VAL A 218 1.47 3.83 4.56
C VAL A 218 2.34 4.45 5.63
N LEU A 219 2.63 3.72 6.70
CA LEU A 219 3.59 4.09 7.73
C LEU A 219 4.89 3.36 7.47
N GLN A 220 5.97 4.10 7.16
CA GLN A 220 7.23 3.53 6.74
C GLN A 220 8.41 4.13 7.51
N THR A 221 9.31 3.30 8.02
CA THR A 221 10.55 3.76 8.67
C THR A 221 11.49 4.43 7.66
N GLY A 222 12.35 5.29 8.18
CA GLY A 222 13.29 6.03 7.34
C GLY A 222 12.65 7.23 6.63
N THR A 223 13.24 7.64 5.52
CA THR A 223 12.84 8.83 4.75
C THR A 223 12.61 8.46 3.28
N ALA A 224 12.12 9.39 2.45
CA ALA A 224 12.01 9.18 1.01
C ALA A 224 13.36 8.77 0.36
N ALA A 225 14.48 9.31 0.84
CA ALA A 225 15.82 9.00 0.33
C ALA A 225 16.42 7.71 0.92
N LYS A 226 15.86 7.21 2.02
CA LYS A 226 16.30 5.99 2.71
C LYS A 226 15.08 5.24 3.24
N PRO A 227 14.24 4.68 2.36
CA PRO A 227 13.03 3.98 2.76
C PRO A 227 13.39 2.68 3.48
N GLY A 228 12.81 2.46 4.64
CA GLY A 228 12.98 1.24 5.44
C GLY A 228 11.72 0.37 5.44
N ALA A 229 11.55 -0.40 6.52
CA ALA A 229 10.43 -1.30 6.67
C ALA A 229 9.09 -0.53 6.75
N ILE A 230 8.06 -1.10 6.14
CA ILE A 230 6.68 -0.65 6.30
C ILE A 230 6.14 -1.27 7.59
N LEU A 231 5.61 -0.42 8.47
CA LEU A 231 5.09 -0.80 9.78
C LEU A 231 3.58 -1.03 9.76
N GLY A 232 2.89 -0.45 8.79
CA GLY A 232 1.45 -0.59 8.63
C GLY A 232 0.94 0.15 7.41
N ALA A 233 -0.25 -0.21 6.97
CA ALA A 233 -0.96 0.50 5.91
C ALA A 233 -2.48 0.39 6.09
N ALA A 234 -3.21 1.32 5.47
CA ALA A 234 -4.67 1.30 5.38
C ALA A 234 -5.09 1.73 3.98
N LYS A 235 -6.21 1.18 3.50
CA LYS A 235 -6.84 1.54 2.22
C LYS A 235 -8.28 2.02 2.44
N GLU A 236 -8.68 3.01 1.66
CA GLU A 236 -10.04 3.54 1.60
C GLU A 236 -11.01 2.55 0.97
#